data_39542072ccb7f09a949f929355f66769
#
_entry.id   39542072ccb7f09a949f929355f66769
#
_cell.length_a   1.000
_cell.length_b   1.000
_cell.length_c   1.000
_cell.angle_alpha   90.00
_cell.angle_beta   90.00
_cell.angle_gamma   90.00
#
_symmetry.space_group_name_H-M   'P 1'
#
loop_
_entity.id
_entity.type
_entity.pdbx_description
1 polymer ?
#
loop_
_entity_poly.entity_id
_entity_poly.type
_entity_poly.pdbx_seq_one_letter_code
_entity_poly.pdbx_strand_id
1 'polypeptide(L)'
;MEMEDGMQERVSETEYKNSSIMVSICCITYNQASYIRDALEGFVNQKTDFAYEVLIHDDASNDGTADIIREYADRYPDLIFPILQTENQYSKGLTNVSGTFNFPRARGKYIAMCEGDDYWTDDRKLQKQVDYLEANPGCSLCFHSAKVEIQGKALTEHAMRPYKGSRMVSPEEIIDKTSGYPTASLMF
;
A
#
# COMPACT_ATOMS: atom_id res chain seq x y z
N MET A 1 -28.88 15.12 31.60
CA MET A 1 -27.90 14.06 31.33
C MET A 1 -27.55 14.23 29.86
N GLU A 2 -26.63 15.16 29.62
CA GLU A 2 -26.18 15.54 28.27
C GLU A 2 -25.18 14.52 27.80
N MET A 3 -25.41 13.97 26.61
CA MET A 3 -24.46 13.07 25.95
C MET A 3 -23.37 13.97 25.33
N GLU A 4 -22.16 13.88 25.81
CA GLU A 4 -20.97 14.45 25.17
C GLU A 4 -20.73 13.74 23.84
N ASP A 5 -21.01 14.47 22.77
CA ASP A 5 -20.70 14.10 21.40
C ASP A 5 -19.17 14.24 21.23
N GLY A 6 -18.51 13.11 21.11
CA GLY A 6 -17.06 13.04 20.92
C GLY A 6 -16.65 13.62 19.57
N MET A 7 -16.41 14.91 19.54
CA MET A 7 -15.86 15.63 18.39
C MET A 7 -14.41 15.21 18.20
N GLN A 8 -14.20 14.21 17.32
CA GLN A 8 -12.88 13.85 16.84
C GLN A 8 -12.37 15.04 16.01
N GLU A 9 -11.42 15.80 16.54
CA GLU A 9 -10.79 16.92 15.84
C GLU A 9 -10.16 16.37 14.54
N ARG A 10 -10.72 16.79 13.41
CA ARG A 10 -10.08 16.61 12.11
C ARG A 10 -8.87 17.54 12.07
N VAL A 11 -7.69 16.99 11.96
CA VAL A 11 -6.48 17.76 11.61
C VAL A 11 -6.81 18.65 10.42
N SER A 12 -6.53 19.94 10.48
CA SER A 12 -6.87 20.85 9.40
C SER A 12 -6.09 20.50 8.14
N GLU A 13 -6.68 20.68 6.95
CA GLU A 13 -6.02 20.42 5.66
C GLU A 13 -4.66 21.14 5.55
N THR A 14 -4.51 22.27 6.22
CA THR A 14 -3.27 23.06 6.22
C THR A 14 -2.18 22.43 7.10
N GLU A 15 -2.55 21.81 8.22
CA GLU A 15 -1.61 21.07 9.09
C GLU A 15 -1.18 19.75 8.41
N TYR A 16 -2.08 19.09 7.69
CA TYR A 16 -1.78 17.89 6.89
C TYR A 16 -0.73 18.19 5.80
N LYS A 17 -0.84 19.34 5.10
CA LYS A 17 0.11 19.77 4.05
C LYS A 17 1.51 20.13 4.56
N ASN A 18 1.65 20.49 5.86
CA ASN A 18 2.93 20.84 6.49
C ASN A 18 3.56 19.69 7.30
N SER A 19 2.86 18.57 7.47
CA SER A 19 3.41 17.41 8.19
C SER A 19 4.40 16.65 7.27
N SER A 20 5.48 16.13 7.86
CA SER A 20 6.37 15.20 7.16
C SER A 20 5.59 13.94 6.77
N ILE A 21 5.77 13.45 5.54
CA ILE A 21 5.15 12.21 5.07
C ILE A 21 5.61 11.05 5.97
N MET A 22 4.66 10.33 6.55
CA MET A 22 4.97 9.16 7.39
C MET A 22 5.07 7.87 6.58
N VAL A 23 4.20 7.69 5.58
CA VAL A 23 4.17 6.47 4.76
C VAL A 23 4.16 6.81 3.28
N SER A 24 5.02 6.14 2.51
CA SER A 24 4.92 6.09 1.05
C SER A 24 4.33 4.73 0.65
N ILE A 25 3.13 4.74 0.06
CA ILE A 25 2.57 3.55 -0.57
C ILE A 25 3.26 3.37 -1.92
N CYS A 26 3.90 2.23 -2.14
CA CYS A 26 4.58 1.89 -3.39
C CYS A 26 3.79 0.81 -4.14
N CYS A 27 3.17 1.20 -5.24
CA CYS A 27 2.38 0.33 -6.11
C CYS A 27 3.08 0.16 -7.46
N ILE A 28 3.12 -1.08 -7.96
CA ILE A 28 3.52 -1.43 -9.32
C ILE A 28 2.35 -2.08 -10.03
N THR A 29 2.19 -1.82 -11.31
CA THR A 29 1.10 -2.38 -12.12
C THR A 29 1.51 -2.56 -13.57
N TYR A 30 0.92 -3.57 -14.22
CA TYR A 30 1.00 -3.78 -15.66
C TYR A 30 -0.21 -4.57 -16.15
N ASN A 31 -1.03 -3.96 -17.03
CA ASN A 31 -2.25 -4.57 -17.59
C ASN A 31 -3.21 -5.12 -16.51
N GLN A 32 -3.57 -4.27 -15.56
CA GLN A 32 -4.44 -4.60 -14.43
C GLN A 32 -5.68 -3.70 -14.36
N ALA A 33 -6.24 -3.28 -15.52
CA ALA A 33 -7.41 -2.41 -15.58
C ALA A 33 -8.63 -2.94 -14.81
N SER A 34 -8.78 -4.25 -14.70
CA SER A 34 -9.87 -4.89 -13.95
C SER A 34 -9.74 -4.81 -12.44
N TYR A 35 -8.55 -4.48 -11.92
CA TYR A 35 -8.20 -4.56 -10.49
C TYR A 35 -7.76 -3.22 -9.92
N ILE A 36 -6.99 -2.43 -10.68
CA ILE A 36 -6.30 -1.23 -10.19
C ILE A 36 -7.24 -0.24 -9.49
N ARG A 37 -8.52 -0.19 -9.85
CA ARG A 37 -9.50 0.68 -9.21
C ARG A 37 -9.70 0.30 -7.75
N ASP A 38 -9.79 -0.99 -7.42
CA ASP A 38 -9.97 -1.48 -6.05
C ASP A 38 -8.72 -1.19 -5.21
N ALA A 39 -7.52 -1.32 -5.78
CA ALA A 39 -6.28 -0.91 -5.13
C ALA A 39 -6.28 0.59 -4.80
N LEU A 40 -6.60 1.44 -5.79
CA LEU A 40 -6.65 2.89 -5.63
C LEU A 40 -7.67 3.33 -4.58
N GLU A 41 -8.88 2.74 -4.58
CA GLU A 41 -9.88 2.98 -3.53
C GLU A 41 -9.37 2.58 -2.15
N GLY A 42 -8.67 1.44 -2.04
CA GLY A 42 -8.02 1.00 -0.80
C GLY A 42 -6.97 2.01 -0.30
N PHE A 43 -6.28 2.71 -1.20
CA PHE A 43 -5.27 3.70 -0.84
C PHE A 43 -5.87 5.04 -0.42
N VAL A 44 -6.81 5.59 -1.20
CA VAL A 44 -7.37 6.93 -0.95
C VAL A 44 -8.33 6.97 0.24
N ASN A 45 -8.87 5.82 0.64
CA ASN A 45 -9.78 5.70 1.78
C ASN A 45 -9.07 5.41 3.12
N GLN A 46 -7.72 5.39 3.16
CA GLN A 46 -7.00 5.19 4.42
C GLN A 46 -7.26 6.34 5.40
N LYS A 47 -7.57 5.98 6.64
CA LYS A 47 -7.78 6.91 7.76
C LYS A 47 -6.57 6.90 8.67
N THR A 48 -5.83 8.00 8.66
CA THR A 48 -4.59 8.18 9.43
C THR A 48 -4.58 9.54 10.13
N ASP A 49 -3.84 9.65 11.22
CA ASP A 49 -3.53 10.91 11.89
C ASP A 49 -2.20 11.53 11.40
N PHE A 50 -1.61 10.95 10.37
CA PHE A 50 -0.38 11.39 9.70
C PHE A 50 -0.57 11.49 8.19
N ALA A 51 0.33 12.25 7.53
CA ALA A 51 0.35 12.36 6.08
C ALA A 51 1.00 11.12 5.42
N TYR A 52 0.43 10.70 4.29
CA TYR A 52 1.00 9.65 3.44
C TYR A 52 0.92 10.05 1.96
N GLU A 53 1.64 9.34 1.11
CA GLU A 53 1.63 9.50 -0.33
C GLU A 53 1.49 8.16 -1.05
N VAL A 54 1.04 8.22 -2.31
CA VAL A 54 0.85 7.04 -3.17
C VAL A 54 1.75 7.18 -4.40
N LEU A 55 2.74 6.34 -4.51
CA LEU A 55 3.70 6.28 -5.60
C LEU A 55 3.35 5.10 -6.49
N ILE A 56 2.85 5.37 -7.69
CA ILE A 56 2.43 4.33 -8.63
C ILE A 56 3.41 4.28 -9.80
N HIS A 57 3.81 3.09 -10.18
CA HIS A 57 4.55 2.82 -11.41
C HIS A 57 3.73 1.90 -12.30
N ASP A 58 3.29 2.41 -13.43
CA ASP A 58 2.66 1.64 -14.50
C ASP A 58 3.71 1.32 -15.57
N ASP A 59 3.91 0.03 -15.82
CA ASP A 59 4.98 -0.46 -16.69
C ASP A 59 4.54 -0.58 -18.17
N ALA A 60 3.98 0.53 -18.70
CA ALA A 60 3.48 0.66 -20.07
C ALA A 60 2.27 -0.24 -20.37
N SER A 61 1.25 -0.16 -19.53
CA SER A 61 -0.04 -0.84 -19.76
C SER A 61 -0.74 -0.37 -21.03
N ASN A 62 -1.44 -1.27 -21.68
CA ASN A 62 -2.20 -1.01 -22.93
C ASN A 62 -3.67 -1.43 -22.84
N ASP A 63 -4.17 -1.77 -21.65
CA ASP A 63 -5.53 -2.27 -21.39
C ASP A 63 -6.47 -1.23 -20.74
N GLY A 64 -6.00 0.02 -20.55
CA GLY A 64 -6.74 1.09 -19.87
C GLY A 64 -6.29 1.33 -18.42
N THR A 65 -5.37 0.54 -17.86
CA THR A 65 -4.82 0.74 -16.50
C THR A 65 -4.31 2.17 -16.32
N ALA A 66 -3.49 2.67 -17.25
CA ALA A 66 -2.90 4.00 -17.17
C ALA A 66 -3.96 5.13 -17.17
N ASP A 67 -5.09 4.95 -17.86
CA ASP A 67 -6.17 5.95 -17.89
C ASP A 67 -6.89 6.02 -16.54
N ILE A 68 -7.12 4.87 -15.89
CA ILE A 68 -7.67 4.82 -14.54
C ILE A 68 -6.73 5.50 -13.53
N ILE A 69 -5.43 5.26 -13.64
CA ILE A 69 -4.44 5.92 -12.76
C ILE A 69 -4.45 7.43 -12.95
N ARG A 70 -4.54 7.94 -14.19
CA ARG A 70 -4.66 9.38 -14.48
C ARG A 70 -5.92 9.97 -13.85
N GLU A 71 -7.07 9.31 -13.99
CA GLU A 71 -8.34 9.73 -13.37
C GLU A 71 -8.17 9.96 -11.85
N TYR A 72 -7.50 9.04 -11.16
CA TYR A 72 -7.27 9.16 -9.73
C TYR A 72 -6.21 10.20 -9.38
N ALA A 73 -5.13 10.32 -10.15
CA ALA A 73 -4.11 11.34 -9.94
C ALA A 73 -4.68 12.76 -10.13
N ASP A 74 -5.58 12.95 -11.11
CA ASP A 74 -6.27 14.23 -11.31
C ASP A 74 -7.24 14.55 -10.18
N ARG A 75 -7.90 13.54 -9.59
CA ARG A 75 -8.80 13.69 -8.44
C ARG A 75 -8.06 13.93 -7.14
N TYR A 76 -6.88 13.36 -6.97
CA TYR A 76 -6.06 13.41 -5.76
C TYR A 76 -4.63 13.88 -6.04
N PRO A 77 -4.43 15.11 -6.58
CA PRO A 77 -3.12 15.58 -7.07
C PRO A 77 -2.07 15.78 -5.98
N ASP A 78 -2.50 15.99 -4.73
CA ASP A 78 -1.61 16.14 -3.57
C ASP A 78 -1.27 14.78 -2.92
N LEU A 79 -1.86 13.67 -3.39
CA LEU A 79 -1.72 12.35 -2.78
C LEU A 79 -1.10 11.32 -3.73
N ILE A 80 -1.52 11.28 -5.01
CA ILE A 80 -1.15 10.24 -5.97
C ILE A 80 -0.15 10.78 -6.98
N PHE A 81 1.01 10.14 -7.05
CA PHE A 81 2.13 10.53 -7.91
C PHE A 81 2.51 9.38 -8.84
N PRO A 82 1.94 9.30 -10.06
CA PRO A 82 2.21 8.21 -10.98
C PRO A 82 3.49 8.42 -11.80
N ILE A 83 4.14 7.32 -12.17
CA ILE A 83 5.03 7.19 -13.31
C ILE A 83 4.33 6.27 -14.29
N LEU A 84 4.06 6.76 -15.50
CA LEU A 84 3.44 5.99 -16.57
C LEU A 84 4.50 5.78 -17.65
N GLN A 85 5.02 4.57 -17.73
CA GLN A 85 6.05 4.22 -18.73
C GLN A 85 5.47 4.17 -20.14
N THR A 86 6.30 4.45 -21.12
CA THR A 86 5.98 4.29 -22.54
C THR A 86 6.50 2.97 -23.11
N GLU A 87 7.39 2.29 -22.37
CA GLU A 87 7.98 1.02 -22.72
C GLU A 87 8.09 0.14 -21.48
N ASN A 88 7.74 -1.14 -21.62
CA ASN A 88 7.75 -2.09 -20.52
C ASN A 88 9.18 -2.38 -20.05
N GLN A 89 9.51 -1.96 -18.85
CA GLN A 89 10.86 -2.06 -18.27
C GLN A 89 11.16 -3.49 -17.81
N TYR A 90 10.15 -4.19 -17.32
CA TYR A 90 10.30 -5.58 -16.91
C TYR A 90 10.69 -6.47 -18.10
N SER A 91 10.08 -6.28 -19.28
CA SER A 91 10.43 -6.99 -20.49
C SER A 91 11.85 -6.71 -21.00
N LYS A 92 12.44 -5.58 -20.57
CA LYS A 92 13.85 -5.21 -20.84
C LYS A 92 14.83 -5.79 -19.82
N GLY A 93 14.35 -6.63 -18.90
CA GLY A 93 15.18 -7.30 -17.91
C GLY A 93 15.27 -6.58 -16.55
N LEU A 94 14.51 -5.50 -16.33
CA LEU A 94 14.47 -4.84 -15.02
C LEU A 94 13.54 -5.60 -14.07
N THR A 95 14.10 -6.37 -13.15
CA THR A 95 13.34 -7.18 -12.19
C THR A 95 12.96 -6.43 -10.91
N ASN A 96 13.72 -5.40 -10.52
CA ASN A 96 13.46 -4.59 -9.32
C ASN A 96 12.81 -3.25 -9.68
N VAL A 97 11.56 -3.28 -10.14
CA VAL A 97 10.81 -2.09 -10.59
C VAL A 97 10.60 -1.10 -9.46
N SER A 98 10.09 -1.55 -8.29
CA SER A 98 9.88 -0.67 -7.13
C SER A 98 11.17 -0.03 -6.63
N GLY A 99 12.25 -0.81 -6.53
CA GLY A 99 13.57 -0.33 -6.10
C GLY A 99 14.17 0.69 -7.06
N THR A 100 13.83 0.61 -8.35
CA THR A 100 14.33 1.55 -9.36
C THR A 100 13.50 2.83 -9.44
N PHE A 101 12.17 2.74 -9.34
CA PHE A 101 11.30 3.87 -9.64
C PHE A 101 10.54 4.44 -8.43
N ASN A 102 10.06 3.59 -7.50
CA ASN A 102 9.24 4.06 -6.38
C ASN A 102 10.09 4.40 -5.15
N PHE A 103 10.95 3.49 -4.68
CA PHE A 103 11.73 3.71 -3.45
C PHE A 103 12.62 4.96 -3.48
N PRO A 104 13.33 5.29 -4.59
CA PRO A 104 14.19 6.49 -4.62
C PRO A 104 13.44 7.82 -4.47
N ARG A 105 12.14 7.84 -4.73
CA ARG A 105 11.30 9.05 -4.60
C ARG A 105 10.38 9.03 -3.38
N ALA A 106 10.39 7.94 -2.59
CA ALA A 106 9.62 7.82 -1.37
C ALA A 106 10.13 8.82 -0.32
N ARG A 107 9.20 9.59 0.25
CA ARG A 107 9.46 10.61 1.28
C ARG A 107 9.05 10.13 2.66
N GLY A 108 8.28 9.05 2.74
CA GLY A 108 7.79 8.48 3.98
C GLY A 108 8.90 7.87 4.83
N LYS A 109 8.72 7.94 6.14
CA LYS A 109 9.55 7.17 7.09
C LYS A 109 9.41 5.67 6.84
N TYR A 110 8.22 5.24 6.43
CA TYR A 110 7.88 3.86 6.12
C TYR A 110 7.45 3.70 4.66
N ILE A 111 7.69 2.52 4.12
CA ILE A 111 7.19 2.09 2.81
C ILE A 111 6.14 1.01 3.03
N ALA A 112 4.94 1.20 2.49
CA ALA A 112 3.89 0.19 2.41
C ALA A 112 3.79 -0.33 0.97
N MET A 113 3.83 -1.63 0.77
CA MET A 113 3.75 -2.23 -0.56
C MET A 113 2.34 -2.72 -0.88
N CYS A 114 1.93 -2.53 -2.13
CA CYS A 114 0.73 -3.15 -2.70
C CYS A 114 0.85 -3.18 -4.21
N GLU A 115 0.60 -4.32 -4.83
CA GLU A 115 0.54 -4.44 -6.29
C GLU A 115 -0.83 -4.02 -6.82
N GLY A 116 -0.95 -3.68 -8.10
CA GLY A 116 -2.18 -3.10 -8.65
C GLY A 116 -3.34 -4.10 -8.82
N ASP A 117 -3.10 -5.39 -8.60
CA ASP A 117 -4.10 -6.47 -8.55
C ASP A 117 -4.43 -6.93 -7.12
N ASP A 118 -3.81 -6.29 -6.12
CA ASP A 118 -4.14 -6.45 -4.70
C ASP A 118 -4.91 -5.22 -4.19
N TYR A 119 -5.71 -5.38 -3.13
CA TYR A 119 -6.41 -4.26 -2.51
C TYR A 119 -6.55 -4.40 -0.99
N TRP A 120 -6.68 -3.27 -0.32
CA TRP A 120 -6.84 -3.21 1.14
C TRP A 120 -8.30 -3.05 1.53
N THR A 121 -8.76 -3.92 2.41
CA THR A 121 -10.14 -3.92 2.93
C THR A 121 -10.28 -3.17 4.26
N ASP A 122 -9.17 -2.84 4.94
CA ASP A 122 -9.16 -2.14 6.22
C ASP A 122 -8.72 -0.69 5.99
N ASP A 123 -9.63 0.25 6.19
CA ASP A 123 -9.38 1.70 6.03
C ASP A 123 -8.43 2.28 7.09
N ARG A 124 -8.02 1.49 8.09
CA ARG A 124 -7.04 1.84 9.13
C ARG A 124 -5.77 1.00 9.09
N LYS A 125 -5.51 0.31 7.97
CA LYS A 125 -4.33 -0.54 7.82
C LYS A 125 -3.04 0.25 8.09
N LEU A 126 -2.85 1.40 7.44
CA LEU A 126 -1.64 2.21 7.60
C LEU A 126 -1.47 2.66 9.06
N GLN A 127 -2.55 3.17 9.68
CA GLN A 127 -2.51 3.60 11.07
C GLN A 127 -2.05 2.47 11.99
N LYS A 128 -2.68 1.29 11.88
CA LYS A 128 -2.35 0.14 12.73
C LYS A 128 -0.91 -0.33 12.57
N GLN A 129 -0.37 -0.31 11.35
CA GLN A 129 1.00 -0.75 11.08
C GLN A 129 2.02 0.27 11.58
N VAL A 130 1.76 1.57 11.39
CA VAL A 130 2.61 2.65 11.94
C VAL A 130 2.61 2.61 13.46
N ASP A 131 1.43 2.56 14.10
CA ASP A 131 1.31 2.46 15.57
C ASP A 131 2.13 1.29 16.12
N TYR A 132 2.08 0.14 15.43
CA TYR A 132 2.84 -1.04 15.83
C TYR A 132 4.36 -0.83 15.69
N LEU A 133 4.82 -0.28 14.56
CA LEU A 133 6.25 -0.06 14.33
C LEU A 133 6.81 1.01 15.27
N GLU A 134 6.08 2.10 15.52
CA GLU A 134 6.48 3.15 16.47
C GLU A 134 6.54 2.63 17.91
N ALA A 135 5.61 1.76 18.30
CA ALA A 135 5.64 1.12 19.62
C ALA A 135 6.70 0.02 19.78
N ASN A 136 7.27 -0.47 18.68
CA ASN A 136 8.24 -1.57 18.66
C ASN A 136 9.48 -1.22 17.82
N PRO A 137 10.35 -0.31 18.27
CA PRO A 137 11.48 0.20 17.48
C PRO A 137 12.53 -0.87 17.13
N GLY A 138 12.47 -2.04 17.71
CA GLY A 138 13.26 -3.21 17.32
C GLY A 138 12.72 -3.97 16.11
N CYS A 139 11.52 -3.63 15.61
CA CYS A 139 10.94 -4.18 14.40
C CYS A 139 11.26 -3.30 13.20
N SER A 140 11.91 -3.85 12.18
CA SER A 140 12.19 -3.14 10.92
C SER A 140 11.15 -3.40 9.83
N LEU A 141 10.23 -4.34 10.06
CA LEU A 141 9.19 -4.73 9.10
C LEU A 141 7.98 -5.29 9.85
N CYS A 142 6.79 -4.97 9.39
CA CYS A 142 5.55 -5.63 9.81
C CYS A 142 4.74 -6.13 8.61
N PHE A 143 3.92 -7.13 8.84
CA PHE A 143 3.02 -7.73 7.85
C PHE A 143 1.79 -8.31 8.53
N HIS A 144 0.77 -8.64 7.74
CA HIS A 144 -0.44 -9.27 8.22
C HIS A 144 -0.89 -10.40 7.28
N SER A 145 -1.93 -11.13 7.69
CA SER A 145 -2.56 -12.13 6.83
C SER A 145 -3.34 -11.47 5.69
N ALA A 146 -3.42 -12.14 4.55
CA ALA A 146 -4.25 -11.73 3.42
C ALA A 146 -5.22 -12.86 3.04
N LYS A 147 -6.36 -12.48 2.45
CA LYS A 147 -7.24 -13.40 1.74
C LYS A 147 -6.78 -13.51 0.30
N VAL A 148 -6.91 -14.69 -0.28
CA VAL A 148 -6.70 -14.89 -1.72
C VAL A 148 -8.06 -14.92 -2.40
N GLU A 149 -8.28 -14.01 -3.33
CA GLU A 149 -9.45 -13.92 -4.16
C GLU A 149 -9.11 -14.34 -5.59
N ILE A 150 -9.90 -15.23 -6.16
CA ILE A 150 -9.73 -15.68 -7.55
C ILE A 150 -10.89 -15.13 -8.35
N GLN A 151 -10.62 -14.35 -9.37
CA GLN A 151 -11.61 -13.72 -10.24
C GLN A 151 -12.67 -14.72 -10.71
N GLY A 152 -13.97 -14.38 -10.56
CA GLY A 152 -15.11 -15.17 -10.99
C GLY A 152 -15.40 -16.43 -10.17
N LYS A 153 -14.69 -16.66 -9.06
CA LYS A 153 -14.99 -17.71 -8.08
C LYS A 153 -15.34 -17.09 -6.74
N ALA A 154 -16.32 -17.68 -6.05
CA ALA A 154 -16.59 -17.33 -4.65
C ALA A 154 -15.28 -17.37 -3.84
N LEU A 155 -15.11 -16.43 -2.91
CA LEU A 155 -13.99 -16.38 -1.97
C LEU A 155 -13.69 -17.79 -1.49
N THR A 156 -12.57 -18.33 -1.95
CA THR A 156 -12.07 -19.56 -1.35
C THR A 156 -11.53 -19.17 0.03
N GLU A 157 -11.75 -20.00 1.06
CA GLU A 157 -11.24 -19.75 2.42
C GLU A 157 -9.69 -19.78 2.51
N HIS A 158 -9.02 -19.61 1.39
CA HIS A 158 -7.57 -19.60 1.31
C HIS A 158 -7.06 -18.23 1.79
N ALA A 159 -6.64 -18.20 3.04
CA ALA A 159 -5.94 -17.06 3.59
C ALA A 159 -4.44 -17.38 3.62
N MET A 160 -3.62 -16.46 3.12
CA MET A 160 -2.20 -16.47 3.39
C MET A 160 -1.99 -16.01 4.84
N ARG A 161 -1.68 -16.97 5.71
CA ARG A 161 -1.42 -16.74 7.12
C ARG A 161 -0.03 -17.25 7.44
N PRO A 162 1.00 -16.39 7.40
CA PRO A 162 2.37 -16.82 7.67
C PRO A 162 2.53 -17.45 9.06
N TYR A 163 1.77 -16.97 10.05
CA TYR A 163 1.81 -17.45 11.44
C TYR A 163 0.41 -17.51 12.06
N LYS A 164 0.30 -18.28 13.15
CA LYS A 164 -0.88 -18.26 14.03
C LYS A 164 -0.75 -17.11 15.03
N GLY A 165 -1.66 -16.13 14.93
CA GLY A 165 -1.68 -14.96 15.84
C GLY A 165 -0.53 -13.97 15.57
N SER A 166 -0.55 -12.85 16.31
CA SER A 166 0.48 -11.82 16.25
C SER A 166 1.69 -12.24 17.08
N ARG A 167 2.90 -12.10 16.50
CA ARG A 167 4.15 -12.37 17.19
C ARG A 167 5.29 -11.62 16.52
N MET A 168 6.37 -11.40 17.25
CA MET A 168 7.64 -11.00 16.66
C MET A 168 8.31 -12.22 16.01
N VAL A 169 8.95 -11.98 14.88
CA VAL A 169 9.62 -13.01 14.07
C VAL A 169 11.07 -12.58 13.86
N SER A 170 12.01 -13.51 14.00
CA SER A 170 13.41 -13.21 13.75
C SER A 170 13.72 -13.08 12.25
N PRO A 171 14.76 -12.33 11.84
CA PRO A 171 15.20 -12.27 10.45
C PRO A 171 15.47 -13.65 9.84
N GLU A 172 16.04 -14.58 10.61
CA GLU A 172 16.34 -15.94 10.16
C GLU A 172 15.05 -16.69 9.80
N GLU A 173 13.99 -16.58 10.63
CA GLU A 173 12.71 -17.21 10.33
C GLU A 173 12.05 -16.63 9.06
N ILE A 174 12.26 -15.33 8.79
CA ILE A 174 11.76 -14.68 7.58
C ILE A 174 12.51 -15.19 6.34
N ILE A 175 13.82 -15.32 6.43
CA ILE A 175 14.68 -15.80 5.34
C ILE A 175 14.39 -17.27 5.03
N ASP A 176 14.27 -18.11 6.07
CA ASP A 176 13.99 -19.54 5.91
C ASP A 176 12.59 -19.80 5.30
N LYS A 177 11.66 -18.89 5.52
CA LYS A 177 10.29 -18.95 5.00
C LYS A 177 10.21 -18.31 3.63
N THR A 178 10.73 -18.99 2.60
CA THR A 178 10.86 -18.49 1.23
C THR A 178 9.55 -18.17 0.50
N SER A 179 8.39 -18.42 1.12
CA SER A 179 7.09 -18.09 0.53
C SER A 179 6.02 -17.87 1.61
N GLY A 180 5.04 -17.01 1.33
CA GLY A 180 3.85 -16.87 2.16
C GLY A 180 3.68 -15.55 2.91
N TYR A 181 4.49 -14.53 2.59
CA TYR A 181 4.24 -13.15 3.02
C TYR A 181 3.52 -12.40 1.89
N PRO A 182 2.25 -11.98 2.08
CA PRO A 182 1.55 -11.21 1.07
C PRO A 182 2.24 -9.87 0.85
N THR A 183 2.60 -9.53 -0.38
CA THR A 183 3.24 -8.24 -0.73
C THR A 183 2.39 -7.06 -0.24
N ALA A 184 1.08 -7.10 -0.46
CA ALA A 184 0.15 -6.06 -0.06
C ALA A 184 0.02 -5.88 1.47
N SER A 185 0.65 -6.75 2.27
CA SER A 185 0.66 -6.65 3.73
C SER A 185 1.91 -5.99 4.29
N LEU A 186 2.98 -5.86 3.50
CA LEU A 186 4.30 -5.42 3.96
C LEU A 186 4.33 -3.92 4.24
N MET A 187 4.97 -3.56 5.38
CA MET A 187 5.39 -2.19 5.71
C MET A 187 6.75 -2.23 6.42
N PHE A 188 7.71 -1.43 6.01
CA PHE A 188 9.09 -1.35 6.52
C PHE A 188 9.67 0.05 6.41
#